data_8919b017df092fc44f0ec01ab11014b4
#
_entry.id   8919b017df092fc44f0ec01ab11014b4
#
_cell.length_a   1.000
_cell.length_b   1.000
_cell.length_c   1.000
_cell.angle_alpha   90.00
_cell.angle_beta   90.00
_cell.angle_gamma   90.00
#
_symmetry.space_group_name_H-M   'P 1'
#
loop_
_entity.id
_entity.type
_entity.pdbx_description
1 polymer ?
#
loop_
_entity_poly.entity_id
_entity_poly.type
_entity_poly.pdbx_seq_one_letter_code
_entity_poly.pdbx_strand_id
1 'polypeptide(L)'
;MAQAAQKPETPTSPATRARVFASRSLASLEEEYGNDRKFIWSVARALQILQAFRLRDGAMGNNELSESTGIAKATVTRLTHTLTELGYLKRDSSRKYYPSPTLLTLGYTVLGKLRVRQLAQAGMQEIATASNASVALAWPEEDTMVYVAANAAPGADGLLLDVGSRVGMANTAVGRAYLACLPQDALEQKFARWEVLYGADWPDLRERILASIDSVRTDGFCIVEGEWRSNVRAVATPIYDADHQTYMALNCGGPSFVLDPVRLREEFGPRLLHLAAKLGWRSPW
;
A
#
# COMPACT_ATOMS: atom_id res chain seq x y z
N MET A 1 37.94 24.01 -7.11
CA MET A 1 36.94 23.35 -7.97
C MET A 1 36.62 22.01 -7.34
N ALA A 2 35.52 21.96 -6.55
CA ALA A 2 35.05 20.74 -5.88
C ALA A 2 33.95 20.15 -6.75
N GLN A 3 34.15 18.93 -7.25
CA GLN A 3 33.18 18.13 -7.96
C GLN A 3 32.08 17.75 -6.94
N ALA A 4 30.86 18.25 -7.17
CA ALA A 4 29.66 17.78 -6.48
C ALA A 4 29.41 16.32 -6.85
N ALA A 5 29.51 15.43 -5.88
CA ALA A 5 29.14 14.03 -6.01
C ALA A 5 27.63 13.96 -6.33
N GLN A 6 27.29 13.54 -7.54
CA GLN A 6 25.93 13.18 -7.93
C GLN A 6 25.48 12.01 -7.05
N LYS A 7 24.42 12.23 -6.24
CA LYS A 7 23.70 11.13 -5.58
C LYS A 7 23.19 10.18 -6.65
N PRO A 8 23.31 8.86 -6.45
CA PRO A 8 22.78 7.89 -7.42
C PRO A 8 21.25 8.05 -7.51
N GLU A 9 20.77 8.22 -8.72
CA GLU A 9 19.33 8.15 -9.04
C GLU A 9 18.81 6.77 -8.65
N THR A 10 17.71 6.74 -7.94
CA THR A 10 17.06 5.50 -7.43
C THR A 10 16.61 4.65 -8.62
N PRO A 11 17.22 3.50 -8.91
CA PRO A 11 16.91 2.73 -10.10
C PRO A 11 15.84 1.67 -9.81
N THR A 12 14.61 2.09 -9.65
CA THR A 12 13.48 1.18 -9.87
C THR A 12 12.78 1.61 -11.14
N SER A 13 12.93 0.79 -12.19
CA SER A 13 12.27 1.09 -13.47
C SER A 13 10.76 1.28 -13.25
N PRO A 14 10.09 2.15 -14.02
CA PRO A 14 8.63 2.30 -13.92
C PRO A 14 7.88 0.97 -14.03
N ALA A 15 8.43 0.00 -14.76
CA ALA A 15 7.86 -1.34 -14.90
C ALA A 15 7.98 -2.19 -13.62
N THR A 16 9.09 -2.09 -12.87
CA THR A 16 9.25 -2.79 -11.58
C THR A 16 8.34 -2.19 -10.52
N ARG A 17 8.19 -0.86 -10.50
CA ARG A 17 7.22 -0.18 -9.63
C ARG A 17 5.78 -0.61 -9.93
N ALA A 18 5.39 -0.70 -11.19
CA ALA A 18 4.04 -1.11 -11.58
C ALA A 18 3.73 -2.57 -11.17
N ARG A 19 4.71 -3.48 -11.21
CA ARG A 19 4.54 -4.89 -10.81
C ARG A 19 4.30 -5.09 -9.31
N VAL A 20 4.91 -4.27 -8.45
CA VAL A 20 4.75 -4.37 -6.99
C VAL A 20 3.40 -3.82 -6.51
N PHE A 21 2.79 -2.90 -7.27
CA PHE A 21 1.52 -2.25 -6.89
C PHE A 21 0.29 -2.89 -7.52
N ALA A 22 0.47 -3.78 -8.49
CA ALA A 22 -0.66 -4.53 -9.04
C ALA A 22 -1.09 -5.60 -8.03
N SER A 23 -2.38 -5.64 -7.66
CA SER A 23 -3.02 -6.89 -7.31
C SER A 23 -2.52 -7.96 -8.29
N ARG A 24 -2.35 -9.22 -7.86
CA ARG A 24 -1.85 -10.34 -8.69
C ARG A 24 -2.25 -10.17 -10.15
N SER A 25 -1.28 -10.06 -11.06
CA SER A 25 -1.58 -9.93 -12.49
C SER A 25 -2.17 -11.23 -13.02
N LEU A 26 -2.96 -11.19 -14.09
CA LEU A 26 -3.46 -12.44 -14.72
C LEU A 26 -2.31 -13.37 -15.09
N ALA A 27 -1.17 -12.84 -15.50
CA ALA A 27 0.01 -13.64 -15.85
C ALA A 27 0.58 -14.37 -14.63
N SER A 28 0.71 -13.72 -13.48
CA SER A 28 1.16 -14.39 -12.25
C SER A 28 0.14 -15.42 -11.73
N LEU A 29 -1.15 -15.15 -11.90
CA LEU A 29 -2.19 -16.11 -11.58
C LEU A 29 -2.15 -17.31 -12.53
N GLU A 30 -1.80 -17.12 -13.81
CA GLU A 30 -1.69 -18.19 -14.79
C GLU A 30 -0.50 -19.10 -14.53
N GLU A 31 0.62 -18.55 -14.07
CA GLU A 31 1.77 -19.34 -13.61
C GLU A 31 1.42 -20.22 -12.40
N GLU A 32 0.64 -19.69 -11.45
CA GLU A 32 0.31 -20.36 -10.19
C GLU A 32 -0.90 -21.32 -10.34
N TYR A 33 -1.95 -20.91 -11.05
CA TYR A 33 -3.24 -21.62 -11.12
C TYR A 33 -3.62 -22.12 -12.52
N GLY A 34 -2.76 -22.00 -13.52
CA GLY A 34 -3.07 -22.37 -14.92
C GLY A 34 -3.58 -23.80 -15.07
N ASN A 35 -3.12 -24.72 -14.23
CA ASN A 35 -3.53 -26.14 -14.21
C ASN A 35 -4.57 -26.46 -13.11
N ASP A 36 -5.00 -25.49 -12.30
CA ASP A 36 -5.99 -25.75 -11.26
C ASP A 36 -7.42 -25.69 -11.83
N ARG A 37 -8.06 -26.86 -11.91
CA ARG A 37 -9.45 -27.00 -12.38
C ARG A 37 -10.49 -26.34 -11.48
N LYS A 38 -10.14 -26.01 -10.23
CA LYS A 38 -11.03 -25.32 -9.29
C LYS A 38 -10.97 -23.81 -9.47
N PHE A 39 -9.94 -23.29 -10.14
CA PHE A 39 -9.77 -21.86 -10.34
C PHE A 39 -10.69 -21.34 -11.46
N ILE A 40 -11.58 -20.42 -11.11
CA ILE A 40 -12.58 -19.86 -12.03
C ILE A 40 -12.04 -18.58 -12.67
N TRP A 41 -11.45 -18.69 -13.84
CA TRP A 41 -10.83 -17.58 -14.58
C TRP A 41 -11.76 -16.39 -14.87
N SER A 42 -13.06 -16.64 -15.08
CA SER A 42 -14.02 -15.55 -15.30
C SER A 42 -14.20 -14.66 -14.06
N VAL A 43 -14.12 -15.23 -12.86
CA VAL A 43 -14.16 -14.49 -11.59
C VAL A 43 -12.91 -13.63 -11.44
N ALA A 44 -11.73 -14.22 -11.66
CA ALA A 44 -10.46 -13.49 -11.58
C ALA A 44 -10.43 -12.28 -12.54
N ARG A 45 -10.85 -12.50 -13.79
CA ARG A 45 -10.93 -11.43 -14.81
C ARG A 45 -11.95 -10.36 -14.45
N ALA A 46 -13.11 -10.71 -13.88
CA ALA A 46 -14.11 -9.74 -13.45
C ALA A 46 -13.59 -8.85 -12.31
N LEU A 47 -12.90 -9.45 -11.32
CA LEU A 47 -12.27 -8.70 -10.24
C LEU A 47 -11.15 -7.80 -10.76
N GLN A 48 -10.36 -8.23 -11.73
CA GLN A 48 -9.34 -7.38 -12.35
C GLN A 48 -9.93 -6.17 -13.09
N ILE A 49 -11.07 -6.32 -13.75
CA ILE A 49 -11.76 -5.16 -14.34
C ILE A 49 -12.16 -4.15 -13.27
N LEU A 50 -12.68 -4.59 -12.12
CA LEU A 50 -13.00 -3.69 -11.01
C LEU A 50 -11.76 -3.02 -10.43
N GLN A 51 -10.65 -3.72 -10.34
CA GLN A 51 -9.37 -3.22 -9.84
C GLN A 51 -8.63 -2.30 -10.83
N ALA A 52 -9.03 -2.27 -12.10
CA ALA A 52 -8.44 -1.38 -13.09
C ALA A 52 -8.80 0.10 -12.85
N PHE A 53 -9.94 0.37 -12.21
CA PHE A 53 -10.36 1.73 -11.86
C PHE A 53 -9.53 2.27 -10.70
N ARG A 54 -8.92 3.43 -10.90
CA ARG A 54 -8.15 4.15 -9.87
C ARG A 54 -8.83 5.46 -9.52
N LEU A 55 -8.59 5.98 -8.32
CA LEU A 55 -9.25 7.19 -7.81
C LEU A 55 -9.13 8.41 -8.75
N ARG A 56 -8.03 8.52 -9.49
CA ARG A 56 -7.77 9.64 -10.42
C ARG A 56 -8.21 9.39 -11.85
N ASP A 57 -8.64 8.15 -12.14
CA ASP A 57 -9.12 7.80 -13.47
C ASP A 57 -10.59 8.17 -13.58
N GLY A 58 -10.96 8.76 -14.70
CA GLY A 58 -12.37 8.97 -15.05
C GLY A 58 -13.06 7.66 -15.43
N ALA A 59 -14.24 7.77 -16.03
CA ALA A 59 -14.92 6.61 -16.61
C ALA A 59 -14.11 5.99 -17.74
N MET A 60 -14.04 4.65 -17.82
CA MET A 60 -13.24 3.89 -18.77
C MET A 60 -14.13 3.13 -19.77
N GLY A 61 -13.76 3.15 -21.04
CA GLY A 61 -14.40 2.34 -22.08
C GLY A 61 -13.81 0.92 -22.17
N ASN A 62 -14.46 0.05 -22.96
CA ASN A 62 -13.98 -1.32 -23.14
C ASN A 62 -12.56 -1.42 -23.73
N ASN A 63 -12.13 -0.47 -24.55
CA ASN A 63 -10.76 -0.45 -25.09
C ASN A 63 -9.75 -0.12 -23.98
N GLU A 64 -9.98 0.93 -23.22
CA GLU A 64 -9.13 1.36 -22.11
C GLU A 64 -9.02 0.26 -21.04
N LEU A 65 -10.13 -0.42 -20.73
CA LEU A 65 -10.13 -1.59 -19.83
C LEU A 65 -9.37 -2.79 -20.40
N SER A 66 -9.50 -3.06 -21.70
CA SER A 66 -8.75 -4.13 -22.38
C SER A 66 -7.24 -3.88 -22.34
N GLU A 67 -6.82 -2.66 -22.64
CA GLU A 67 -5.42 -2.24 -22.62
C GLU A 67 -4.82 -2.29 -21.20
N SER A 68 -5.57 -1.80 -20.20
CA SER A 68 -5.08 -1.75 -18.81
C SER A 68 -5.01 -3.13 -18.14
N THR A 69 -5.87 -4.08 -18.52
CA THR A 69 -5.98 -5.42 -17.90
C THR A 69 -5.32 -6.52 -18.72
N GLY A 70 -5.03 -6.29 -20.01
CA GLY A 70 -4.61 -7.34 -20.94
C GLY A 70 -5.72 -8.32 -21.33
N ILE A 71 -6.97 -8.11 -20.91
CA ILE A 71 -8.11 -8.98 -21.21
C ILE A 71 -8.65 -8.66 -22.62
N ALA A 72 -8.88 -9.69 -23.42
CA ALA A 72 -9.43 -9.50 -24.77
C ALA A 72 -10.75 -8.71 -24.76
N LYS A 73 -10.91 -7.73 -25.65
CA LYS A 73 -12.05 -6.80 -25.71
C LYS A 73 -13.43 -7.48 -25.69
N ALA A 74 -13.57 -8.61 -26.37
CA ALA A 74 -14.81 -9.38 -26.36
C ALA A 74 -15.17 -9.89 -24.98
N THR A 75 -14.17 -10.34 -24.22
CA THR A 75 -14.32 -10.78 -22.82
C THR A 75 -14.61 -9.60 -21.90
N VAL A 76 -13.90 -8.46 -22.06
CA VAL A 76 -14.19 -7.22 -21.33
C VAL A 76 -15.65 -6.81 -21.53
N THR A 77 -16.14 -6.81 -22.78
CA THR A 77 -17.53 -6.44 -23.09
C THR A 77 -18.56 -7.30 -22.35
N ARG A 78 -18.32 -8.61 -22.27
CA ARG A 78 -19.21 -9.54 -21.55
C ARG A 78 -19.14 -9.34 -20.03
N LEU A 79 -17.94 -9.16 -19.49
CA LEU A 79 -17.74 -8.96 -18.06
C LEU A 79 -18.28 -7.60 -17.58
N THR A 80 -18.04 -6.51 -18.33
CA THR A 80 -18.59 -5.19 -18.00
C THR A 80 -20.11 -5.16 -18.07
N HIS A 81 -20.71 -5.88 -19.05
CA HIS A 81 -22.17 -6.07 -19.07
C HIS A 81 -22.66 -6.75 -17.81
N THR A 82 -22.10 -7.92 -17.46
CA THR A 82 -22.48 -8.67 -16.26
C THR A 82 -22.31 -7.83 -14.97
N LEU A 83 -21.15 -7.14 -14.83
CA LEU A 83 -20.91 -6.29 -13.67
C LEU A 83 -21.89 -5.10 -13.58
N THR A 84 -22.36 -4.61 -14.73
CA THR A 84 -23.39 -3.56 -14.79
C THR A 84 -24.76 -4.09 -14.36
N GLU A 85 -25.17 -5.25 -14.87
CA GLU A 85 -26.44 -5.89 -14.48
C GLU A 85 -26.45 -6.27 -13.00
N LEU A 86 -25.31 -6.68 -12.44
CA LEU A 86 -25.12 -6.93 -11.00
C LEU A 86 -25.03 -5.63 -10.16
N GLY A 87 -24.98 -4.46 -10.79
CA GLY A 87 -24.93 -3.17 -10.11
C GLY A 87 -23.56 -2.76 -9.59
N TYR A 88 -22.47 -3.47 -9.92
CA TYR A 88 -21.10 -3.11 -9.51
C TYR A 88 -20.45 -2.05 -10.41
N LEU A 89 -20.87 -1.95 -11.66
CA LEU A 89 -20.50 -0.88 -12.59
C LEU A 89 -21.72 -0.08 -12.98
N LYS A 90 -21.51 1.19 -13.31
CA LYS A 90 -22.49 2.07 -13.95
C LYS A 90 -21.92 2.61 -15.26
N ARG A 91 -22.78 3.04 -16.17
CA ARG A 91 -22.42 3.73 -17.41
C ARG A 91 -22.74 5.21 -17.31
N ASP A 92 -21.87 6.04 -17.84
CA ASP A 92 -22.13 7.46 -18.09
C ASP A 92 -22.84 7.69 -19.43
N SER A 93 -23.10 8.95 -19.74
CA SER A 93 -23.72 9.39 -21.01
C SER A 93 -22.88 9.06 -22.25
N SER A 94 -21.56 8.93 -22.10
CA SER A 94 -20.61 8.56 -23.16
C SER A 94 -20.43 7.04 -23.29
N ARG A 95 -21.22 6.25 -22.58
CA ARG A 95 -21.17 4.77 -22.50
C ARG A 95 -19.89 4.21 -21.90
N LYS A 96 -19.12 5.03 -21.17
CA LYS A 96 -17.98 4.59 -20.37
C LYS A 96 -18.46 4.09 -19.01
N TYR A 97 -17.68 3.17 -18.43
CA TYR A 97 -17.97 2.54 -17.14
C TYR A 97 -17.27 3.26 -16.00
N TYR A 98 -17.90 3.25 -14.84
CA TYR A 98 -17.32 3.69 -13.57
C TYR A 98 -17.82 2.80 -12.42
N PRO A 99 -17.04 2.66 -11.32
CA PRO A 99 -17.43 1.87 -10.16
C PRO A 99 -18.71 2.40 -9.51
N SER A 100 -19.63 1.49 -9.19
CA SER A 100 -20.86 1.84 -8.48
C SER A 100 -20.60 1.93 -6.97
N PRO A 101 -21.33 2.82 -6.23
CA PRO A 101 -21.34 2.82 -4.76
C PRO A 101 -21.69 1.46 -4.12
N THR A 102 -22.31 0.53 -4.83
CA THR A 102 -22.54 -0.84 -4.39
C THR A 102 -21.25 -1.54 -3.93
N LEU A 103 -20.09 -1.21 -4.54
CA LEU A 103 -18.79 -1.73 -4.10
C LEU A 103 -18.42 -1.32 -2.67
N LEU A 104 -18.92 -0.19 -2.18
CA LEU A 104 -18.69 0.26 -0.81
C LEU A 104 -19.28 -0.70 0.22
N THR A 105 -20.38 -1.41 -0.11
CA THR A 105 -20.98 -2.37 0.82
C THR A 105 -20.01 -3.51 1.15
N LEU A 106 -19.21 -3.95 0.17
CA LEU A 106 -18.19 -4.97 0.36
C LEU A 106 -17.01 -4.42 1.17
N GLY A 107 -16.50 -3.25 0.80
CA GLY A 107 -15.42 -2.58 1.53
C GLY A 107 -15.79 -2.25 2.97
N TYR A 108 -17.01 -1.79 3.20
CA TYR A 108 -17.50 -1.44 4.54
C TYR A 108 -17.59 -2.66 5.48
N THR A 109 -17.89 -3.85 4.97
CA THR A 109 -17.90 -5.07 5.80
C THR A 109 -16.52 -5.39 6.37
N VAL A 110 -15.45 -5.05 5.66
CA VAL A 110 -14.06 -5.17 6.14
C VAL A 110 -13.76 -4.05 7.13
N LEU A 111 -13.95 -2.79 6.72
CA LEU A 111 -13.59 -1.62 7.53
C LEU A 111 -14.38 -1.53 8.84
N GLY A 112 -15.63 -1.96 8.85
CA GLY A 112 -16.50 -1.96 10.03
C GLY A 112 -16.08 -2.95 11.11
N LYS A 113 -15.34 -4.01 10.74
CA LYS A 113 -14.79 -5.00 11.69
C LYS A 113 -13.44 -4.57 12.27
N LEU A 114 -12.77 -3.58 11.71
CA LEU A 114 -11.47 -3.11 12.19
C LEU A 114 -11.66 -2.11 13.35
N ARG A 115 -11.84 -2.63 14.57
CA ARG A 115 -12.00 -1.82 15.78
C ARG A 115 -10.82 -0.89 16.01
N VAL A 116 -9.60 -1.37 15.76
CA VAL A 116 -8.36 -0.61 15.87
C VAL A 116 -8.39 0.67 15.02
N ARG A 117 -9.04 0.64 13.85
CA ARG A 117 -9.24 1.80 12.99
C ARG A 117 -10.02 2.92 13.69
N GLN A 118 -11.09 2.56 14.41
CA GLN A 118 -11.90 3.54 15.14
C GLN A 118 -11.14 4.13 16.32
N LEU A 119 -10.43 3.28 17.07
CA LEU A 119 -9.63 3.69 18.22
C LEU A 119 -8.44 4.60 17.83
N ALA A 120 -7.85 4.40 16.65
CA ALA A 120 -6.73 5.18 16.16
C ALA A 120 -7.11 6.59 15.67
N GLN A 121 -8.37 6.81 15.30
CA GLN A 121 -8.84 7.99 14.54
C GLN A 121 -8.42 9.32 15.17
N ALA A 122 -8.68 9.51 16.47
CA ALA A 122 -8.39 10.77 17.14
C ALA A 122 -6.87 11.05 17.21
N GLY A 123 -6.08 10.04 17.61
CA GLY A 123 -4.63 10.19 17.70
C GLY A 123 -3.96 10.37 16.33
N MET A 124 -4.47 9.70 15.30
CA MET A 124 -4.01 9.91 13.93
C MET A 124 -4.29 11.34 13.46
N GLN A 125 -5.45 11.90 13.77
CA GLN A 125 -5.79 13.29 13.41
C GLN A 125 -4.92 14.30 14.14
N GLU A 126 -4.64 14.10 15.43
CA GLU A 126 -3.72 14.96 16.21
C GLU A 126 -2.31 14.99 15.59
N ILE A 127 -1.76 13.82 15.24
CA ILE A 127 -0.44 13.72 14.61
C ILE A 127 -0.46 14.35 13.21
N ALA A 128 -1.51 14.10 12.40
CA ALA A 128 -1.63 14.68 11.07
C ALA A 128 -1.64 16.22 11.14
N THR A 129 -2.41 16.80 12.06
CA THR A 129 -2.47 18.26 12.26
C THR A 129 -1.11 18.81 12.70
N ALA A 130 -0.43 18.18 13.67
CA ALA A 130 0.86 18.62 14.18
C ALA A 130 1.99 18.50 13.14
N SER A 131 1.94 17.50 12.29
CA SER A 131 2.96 17.23 11.25
C SER A 131 2.71 18.01 9.96
N ASN A 132 1.52 18.56 9.76
CA ASN A 132 1.03 19.09 8.48
C ASN A 132 1.20 18.04 7.33
N ALA A 133 0.94 16.78 7.65
CA ALA A 133 1.16 15.64 6.76
C ALA A 133 0.01 14.64 6.85
N SER A 134 0.16 13.50 6.16
CA SER A 134 -0.80 12.40 6.23
C SER A 134 -0.38 11.37 7.27
N VAL A 135 -1.33 10.89 8.06
CA VAL A 135 -1.16 9.77 8.98
C VAL A 135 -2.12 8.66 8.57
N ALA A 136 -1.61 7.46 8.42
CA ALA A 136 -2.41 6.35 7.94
C ALA A 136 -2.13 5.06 8.72
N LEU A 137 -3.14 4.19 8.75
CA LEU A 137 -3.09 2.83 9.26
C LEU A 137 -3.19 1.87 8.08
N ALA A 138 -2.26 0.92 7.97
CA ALA A 138 -2.20 0.00 6.86
C ALA A 138 -2.24 -1.47 7.32
N TRP A 139 -3.00 -2.25 6.57
CA TRP A 139 -3.13 -3.70 6.68
C TRP A 139 -2.16 -4.40 5.72
N PRO A 140 -1.47 -5.48 6.13
CA PRO A 140 -0.60 -6.24 5.25
C PRO A 140 -1.41 -7.09 4.27
N GLU A 141 -1.04 -7.06 3.00
CA GLU A 141 -1.64 -7.88 1.95
C GLU A 141 -0.56 -8.34 0.97
N GLU A 142 -0.17 -9.60 1.03
CA GLU A 142 0.91 -10.18 0.24
C GLU A 142 2.23 -9.39 0.36
N ASP A 143 2.66 -8.70 -0.71
CA ASP A 143 3.86 -7.88 -0.76
C ASP A 143 3.55 -6.36 -0.72
N THR A 144 2.31 -6.01 -0.34
CA THR A 144 1.83 -4.63 -0.22
C THR A 144 1.21 -4.35 1.15
N MET A 145 1.07 -3.06 1.46
CA MET A 145 0.26 -2.57 2.57
C MET A 145 -0.95 -1.84 1.99
N VAL A 146 -2.15 -2.13 2.51
CA VAL A 146 -3.42 -1.49 2.12
C VAL A 146 -3.83 -0.51 3.20
N TYR A 147 -4.00 0.75 2.87
CA TYR A 147 -4.49 1.74 3.84
C TYR A 147 -5.96 1.50 4.19
N VAL A 148 -6.22 1.28 5.47
CA VAL A 148 -7.57 1.05 6.02
C VAL A 148 -8.10 2.25 6.79
N ALA A 149 -7.22 3.18 7.19
CA ALA A 149 -7.56 4.51 7.70
C ALA A 149 -6.54 5.52 7.23
N ALA A 150 -6.96 6.75 6.97
CA ALA A 150 -6.09 7.85 6.61
C ALA A 150 -6.66 9.17 7.14
N ASN A 151 -5.79 10.01 7.68
CA ASN A 151 -6.07 11.34 8.16
C ASN A 151 -5.03 12.29 7.55
N ALA A 152 -5.46 13.48 7.17
CA ALA A 152 -4.58 14.53 6.69
C ALA A 152 -4.82 15.81 7.48
N ALA A 153 -3.82 16.68 7.55
CA ALA A 153 -4.01 18.02 8.07
C ALA A 153 -4.99 18.80 7.17
N PRO A 154 -5.82 19.70 7.72
CA PRO A 154 -6.65 20.57 6.91
C PRO A 154 -5.77 21.44 5.99
N GLY A 155 -6.05 21.41 4.68
CA GLY A 155 -5.27 22.15 3.69
C GLY A 155 -3.89 21.56 3.36
N ALA A 156 -3.58 20.34 3.79
CA ALA A 156 -2.36 19.65 3.37
C ALA A 156 -2.44 19.34 1.87
N ASP A 157 -1.71 20.10 1.08
CA ASP A 157 -1.51 19.84 -0.35
C ASP A 157 -0.34 18.86 -0.52
N GLY A 158 -0.56 17.73 -1.13
CA GLY A 158 0.54 16.89 -1.58
C GLY A 158 0.30 15.39 -1.53
N LEU A 159 0.54 14.72 -0.42
CA LEU A 159 0.40 13.27 -0.33
C LEU A 159 -0.93 12.90 0.30
N LEU A 160 -1.95 12.69 -0.50
CA LEU A 160 -3.19 12.08 -0.05
C LEU A 160 -3.02 10.56 -0.07
N LEU A 161 -3.03 9.98 1.13
CA LEU A 161 -3.09 8.54 1.33
C LEU A 161 -4.57 8.20 1.55
N ASP A 162 -5.19 7.62 0.53
CA ASP A 162 -6.61 7.28 0.60
C ASP A 162 -6.82 5.86 1.10
N VAL A 163 -7.93 5.63 1.81
CA VAL A 163 -8.37 4.28 2.19
C VAL A 163 -8.55 3.43 0.92
N GLY A 164 -8.02 2.21 0.94
CA GLY A 164 -7.98 1.31 -0.22
C GLY A 164 -6.74 1.46 -1.10
N SER A 165 -5.93 2.53 -0.94
CA SER A 165 -4.66 2.66 -1.65
C SER A 165 -3.66 1.61 -1.19
N ARG A 166 -2.83 1.13 -2.13
CA ARG A 166 -1.77 0.14 -1.88
C ARG A 166 -0.39 0.75 -2.04
N VAL A 167 0.53 0.35 -1.15
CA VAL A 167 1.95 0.70 -1.24
C VAL A 167 2.81 -0.55 -1.02
N GLY A 168 3.99 -0.58 -1.62
CA GLY A 168 4.90 -1.74 -1.49
C GLY A 168 5.47 -1.89 -0.09
N MET A 169 5.68 -3.12 0.37
CA MET A 169 6.34 -3.37 1.66
C MET A 169 7.82 -3.04 1.63
N ALA A 170 8.51 -3.36 0.55
CA ALA A 170 9.97 -3.29 0.49
C ALA A 170 10.51 -1.85 0.54
N ASN A 171 9.79 -0.89 -0.03
CA ASN A 171 10.27 0.48 -0.28
C ASN A 171 9.51 1.58 0.48
N THR A 172 8.72 1.21 1.50
CA THR A 172 7.98 2.17 2.33
C THR A 172 8.22 1.94 3.81
N ALA A 173 8.16 3.01 4.60
CA ALA A 173 8.29 2.91 6.06
C ALA A 173 7.22 2.00 6.66
N VAL A 174 5.96 2.13 6.22
CA VAL A 174 4.83 1.32 6.71
C VAL A 174 5.03 -0.16 6.42
N GLY A 175 5.56 -0.52 5.25
CA GLY A 175 5.88 -1.91 4.91
C GLY A 175 7.03 -2.46 5.75
N ARG A 176 8.12 -1.70 5.91
CA ARG A 176 9.27 -2.11 6.70
C ARG A 176 8.98 -2.22 8.19
N ALA A 177 8.11 -1.37 8.73
CA ALA A 177 7.62 -1.49 10.09
C ALA A 177 6.87 -2.82 10.30
N TYR A 178 6.03 -3.24 9.34
CA TYR A 178 5.38 -4.55 9.37
C TYR A 178 6.39 -5.70 9.24
N LEU A 179 7.35 -5.62 8.31
CA LEU A 179 8.36 -6.66 8.11
C LEU A 179 9.17 -6.97 9.36
N ALA A 180 9.41 -5.97 10.22
CA ALA A 180 10.10 -6.16 11.49
C ALA A 180 9.35 -7.13 12.45
N CYS A 181 8.03 -7.27 12.28
CA CYS A 181 7.20 -8.15 13.11
C CYS A 181 7.06 -9.57 12.57
N LEU A 182 7.59 -9.86 11.37
CA LEU A 182 7.49 -11.20 10.80
C LEU A 182 8.47 -12.16 11.49
N PRO A 183 8.07 -13.43 11.66
CA PRO A 183 9.00 -14.51 11.95
C PRO A 183 10.09 -14.61 10.88
N GLN A 184 11.28 -15.06 11.28
CA GLN A 184 12.45 -15.07 10.38
C GLN A 184 12.22 -15.90 9.12
N ASP A 185 11.54 -17.04 9.22
CA ASP A 185 11.21 -17.90 8.11
C ASP A 185 10.25 -17.24 7.11
N ALA A 186 9.25 -16.50 7.58
CA ALA A 186 8.33 -15.74 6.74
C ALA A 186 9.02 -14.56 6.04
N LEU A 187 9.96 -13.89 6.73
CA LEU A 187 10.77 -12.83 6.16
C LEU A 187 11.69 -13.34 5.05
N GLU A 188 12.38 -14.46 5.29
CA GLU A 188 13.27 -15.09 4.29
C GLU A 188 12.50 -15.59 3.05
N GLN A 189 11.30 -16.12 3.23
CA GLN A 189 10.44 -16.49 2.10
C GLN A 189 10.08 -15.26 1.23
N LYS A 190 9.80 -14.12 1.85
CA LYS A 190 9.59 -12.87 1.10
C LYS A 190 10.85 -12.42 0.38
N PHE A 191 11.98 -12.48 1.06
CA PHE A 191 13.29 -12.08 0.51
C PHE A 191 13.67 -12.92 -0.71
N ALA A 192 13.48 -14.24 -0.67
CA ALA A 192 13.73 -15.11 -1.81
C ALA A 192 12.89 -14.74 -3.05
N ARG A 193 11.61 -14.37 -2.86
CA ARG A 193 10.77 -13.89 -3.96
C ARG A 193 11.22 -12.51 -4.48
N TRP A 194 11.59 -11.61 -3.57
CA TRP A 194 12.01 -10.26 -3.93
C TRP A 194 13.38 -10.22 -4.60
N GLU A 195 14.28 -11.15 -4.28
CA GLU A 195 15.55 -11.31 -4.99
C GLU A 195 15.33 -11.55 -6.49
N VAL A 196 14.40 -12.43 -6.83
CA VAL A 196 14.01 -12.67 -8.22
C VAL A 196 13.33 -11.44 -8.85
N LEU A 197 12.47 -10.75 -8.08
CA LEU A 197 11.69 -9.61 -8.56
C LEU A 197 12.54 -8.37 -8.82
N TYR A 198 13.46 -8.06 -7.91
CA TYR A 198 14.29 -6.84 -7.94
C TYR A 198 15.64 -7.06 -8.63
N GLY A 199 16.09 -8.31 -8.80
CA GLY A 199 17.32 -8.66 -9.51
C GLY A 199 18.55 -7.92 -8.97
N ALA A 200 19.21 -7.15 -9.83
CA ALA A 200 20.45 -6.43 -9.47
C ALA A 200 20.27 -5.36 -8.37
N ASP A 201 19.07 -4.83 -8.19
CA ASP A 201 18.78 -3.82 -7.16
C ASP A 201 18.56 -4.46 -5.76
N TRP A 202 18.43 -5.80 -5.71
CA TRP A 202 18.06 -6.51 -4.49
C TRP A 202 19.07 -6.38 -3.34
N PRO A 203 20.39 -6.54 -3.53
CA PRO A 203 21.36 -6.47 -2.44
C PRO A 203 21.24 -5.15 -1.65
N ASP A 204 21.22 -4.02 -2.36
CA ASP A 204 21.12 -2.70 -1.75
C ASP A 204 19.75 -2.48 -1.07
N LEU A 205 18.67 -2.96 -1.69
CA LEU A 205 17.33 -2.86 -1.12
C LEU A 205 17.22 -3.70 0.15
N ARG A 206 17.77 -4.93 0.13
CA ARG A 206 17.79 -5.83 1.29
C ARG A 206 18.52 -5.21 2.47
N GLU A 207 19.68 -4.61 2.25
CA GLU A 207 20.44 -3.91 3.29
C GLU A 207 19.62 -2.80 3.95
N ARG A 208 18.97 -1.95 3.14
CA ARG A 208 18.09 -0.87 3.65
C ARG A 208 16.87 -1.40 4.40
N ILE A 209 16.29 -2.53 3.96
CA ILE A 209 15.18 -3.18 4.68
C ILE A 209 15.66 -3.67 6.03
N LEU A 210 16.80 -4.37 6.10
CA LEU A 210 17.36 -4.88 7.35
C LEU A 210 17.69 -3.75 8.32
N ALA A 211 18.29 -2.67 7.86
CA ALA A 211 18.55 -1.48 8.69
C ALA A 211 17.24 -0.87 9.24
N SER A 212 16.17 -0.86 8.45
CA SER A 212 14.86 -0.41 8.93
C SER A 212 14.24 -1.35 9.96
N ILE A 213 14.39 -2.67 9.77
CA ILE A 213 13.96 -3.69 10.74
C ILE A 213 14.69 -3.51 12.06
N ASP A 214 16.00 -3.32 12.03
CA ASP A 214 16.81 -3.08 13.23
C ASP A 214 16.40 -1.78 13.94
N SER A 215 16.11 -0.70 13.19
CA SER A 215 15.57 0.54 13.76
C SER A 215 14.23 0.31 14.49
N VAL A 216 13.32 -0.47 13.89
CA VAL A 216 12.03 -0.80 14.54
C VAL A 216 12.26 -1.62 15.81
N ARG A 217 13.20 -2.55 15.81
CA ARG A 217 13.52 -3.40 16.99
C ARG A 217 14.16 -2.60 18.12
N THR A 218 14.97 -1.59 17.78
CA THR A 218 15.71 -0.76 18.75
C THR A 218 14.89 0.43 19.22
N ASP A 219 14.33 1.20 18.29
CA ASP A 219 13.68 2.49 18.54
C ASP A 219 12.14 2.40 18.56
N GLY A 220 11.57 1.28 18.10
CA GLY A 220 10.12 1.07 17.94
C GLY A 220 9.54 1.61 16.64
N PHE A 221 10.33 2.29 15.79
CA PHE A 221 9.91 2.84 14.51
C PHE A 221 11.06 2.87 13.50
N CYS A 222 10.73 3.02 12.23
CA CYS A 222 11.71 3.27 11.17
C CYS A 222 11.33 4.49 10.32
N ILE A 223 12.34 5.10 9.68
CA ILE A 223 12.19 6.23 8.76
C ILE A 223 12.66 5.78 7.39
N VAL A 224 11.89 6.13 6.34
CA VAL A 224 12.25 5.88 4.93
C VAL A 224 12.13 7.19 4.18
N GLU A 225 13.18 7.53 3.42
CA GLU A 225 13.28 8.77 2.67
C GLU A 225 13.52 8.50 1.19
N GLY A 226 12.66 9.03 0.32
CA GLY A 226 12.87 9.05 -1.13
C GLY A 226 12.76 7.69 -1.86
N GLU A 227 12.52 6.58 -1.16
CA GLU A 227 12.54 5.25 -1.78
C GLU A 227 11.22 4.89 -2.48
N TRP A 228 10.08 5.34 -1.98
CA TRP A 228 8.79 5.17 -2.65
C TRP A 228 8.60 6.25 -3.73
N ARG A 229 8.81 7.50 -3.35
CA ARG A 229 8.87 8.68 -4.24
C ARG A 229 10.00 9.57 -3.74
N SER A 230 10.82 10.08 -4.64
CA SER A 230 12.03 10.85 -4.32
C SER A 230 11.79 12.07 -3.41
N ASN A 231 10.58 12.63 -3.48
CA ASN A 231 10.16 13.80 -2.71
C ASN A 231 9.31 13.46 -1.47
N VAL A 232 9.27 12.19 -1.02
CA VAL A 232 8.46 11.75 0.12
C VAL A 232 9.33 11.20 1.24
N ARG A 233 9.02 11.59 2.47
CA ARG A 233 9.54 11.02 3.71
C ARG A 233 8.42 10.45 4.54
N ALA A 234 8.72 9.38 5.27
CA ALA A 234 7.77 8.78 6.18
C ALA A 234 8.46 8.13 7.37
N VAL A 235 7.82 8.18 8.53
CA VAL A 235 8.13 7.39 9.72
C VAL A 235 6.99 6.42 9.97
N ALA A 236 7.29 5.20 10.42
CA ALA A 236 6.28 4.19 10.70
C ALA A 236 6.64 3.33 11.91
N THR A 237 5.60 2.89 12.61
CA THR A 237 5.66 1.96 13.73
C THR A 237 4.65 0.84 13.55
N PRO A 238 4.95 -0.41 13.94
CA PRO A 238 3.96 -1.47 13.89
C PRO A 238 2.95 -1.34 15.02
N ILE A 239 1.78 -1.94 14.83
CA ILE A 239 0.76 -2.18 15.86
C ILE A 239 0.27 -3.62 15.77
N TYR A 240 -0.28 -4.16 16.85
CA TYR A 240 -0.90 -5.49 16.88
C TYR A 240 -2.43 -5.38 16.94
N ASP A 241 -3.11 -5.94 15.97
CA ASP A 241 -4.57 -6.10 16.00
C ASP A 241 -4.93 -7.44 16.63
N ALA A 242 -5.41 -7.36 17.87
CA ALA A 242 -5.75 -8.55 18.67
C ALA A 242 -7.00 -9.28 18.13
N ASP A 243 -7.93 -8.55 17.50
CA ASP A 243 -9.16 -9.13 16.95
C ASP A 243 -8.87 -10.05 15.75
N HIS A 244 -7.87 -9.70 14.95
CA HIS A 244 -7.45 -10.49 13.78
C HIS A 244 -6.12 -11.22 13.97
N GLN A 245 -5.49 -11.10 15.14
CA GLN A 245 -4.20 -11.73 15.47
C GLN A 245 -3.11 -11.44 14.44
N THR A 246 -3.03 -10.19 13.98
CA THR A 246 -2.06 -9.78 12.96
C THR A 246 -1.40 -8.46 13.32
N TYR A 247 -0.20 -8.24 12.77
CA TYR A 247 0.45 -6.94 12.82
C TYR A 247 -0.04 -6.07 11.68
N MET A 248 -0.21 -4.81 11.98
CA MET A 248 -0.48 -3.71 11.06
C MET A 248 0.61 -2.65 11.24
N ALA A 249 0.56 -1.56 10.52
CA ALA A 249 1.48 -0.45 10.76
C ALA A 249 0.80 0.91 10.64
N LEU A 250 1.20 1.83 11.53
CA LEU A 250 0.88 3.25 11.48
C LEU A 250 2.03 3.99 10.82
N ASN A 251 1.75 4.95 9.96
CA ASN A 251 2.77 5.85 9.42
C ASN A 251 2.33 7.30 9.42
N CYS A 252 3.31 8.20 9.54
CA CYS A 252 3.20 9.61 9.20
C CYS A 252 4.09 9.86 7.99
N GLY A 253 3.53 10.36 6.89
CA GLY A 253 4.25 10.55 5.64
C GLY A 253 3.77 11.76 4.86
N GLY A 254 4.69 12.41 4.15
CA GLY A 254 4.39 13.59 3.37
C GLY A 254 5.57 14.06 2.53
N PRO A 255 5.43 15.21 1.86
CA PRO A 255 6.51 15.81 1.09
C PRO A 255 7.75 16.09 1.94
N SER A 256 8.93 15.88 1.37
CA SER A 256 10.21 16.06 2.07
C SER A 256 10.47 17.50 2.52
N PHE A 257 9.82 18.49 1.91
CA PHE A 257 9.89 19.89 2.33
C PHE A 257 8.97 20.22 3.52
N VAL A 258 8.00 19.34 3.85
CA VAL A 258 7.12 19.45 5.01
C VAL A 258 7.68 18.69 6.20
N LEU A 259 8.18 17.48 5.96
CA LEU A 259 8.66 16.56 6.99
C LEU A 259 10.18 16.63 7.10
N ASP A 260 10.66 17.35 8.12
CA ASP A 260 12.08 17.40 8.47
C ASP A 260 12.54 16.08 9.10
N PRO A 261 13.74 15.53 8.73
CA PRO A 261 14.24 14.27 9.27
C PRO A 261 14.42 14.26 10.79
N VAL A 262 14.83 15.39 11.37
CA VAL A 262 15.00 15.52 12.83
C VAL A 262 13.63 15.43 13.52
N ARG A 263 12.63 16.15 13.00
CA ARG A 263 11.27 16.05 13.54
C ARG A 263 10.66 14.65 13.39
N LEU A 264 10.94 13.96 12.29
CA LEU A 264 10.50 12.56 12.12
C LEU A 264 11.06 11.68 13.22
N ARG A 265 12.34 11.85 13.59
CA ARG A 265 13.01 11.04 14.62
C ARG A 265 12.64 11.46 16.05
N GLU A 266 12.66 12.75 16.34
CA GLU A 266 12.55 13.24 17.71
C GLU A 266 11.10 13.54 18.14
N GLU A 267 10.20 13.78 17.19
CA GLU A 267 8.81 14.14 17.49
C GLU A 267 7.81 13.10 16.98
N PHE A 268 7.75 12.82 15.66
CA PHE A 268 6.65 12.07 15.09
C PHE A 268 6.81 10.55 15.27
N GLY A 269 8.04 10.01 15.26
CA GLY A 269 8.30 8.62 15.64
C GLY A 269 7.82 8.31 17.05
N PRO A 270 8.26 9.04 18.09
CA PRO A 270 7.76 8.87 19.45
C PRO A 270 6.24 9.06 19.60
N ARG A 271 5.62 10.02 18.88
CA ARG A 271 4.15 10.19 18.92
C ARG A 271 3.41 9.01 18.33
N LEU A 272 3.89 8.45 17.18
CA LEU A 272 3.31 7.25 16.59
C LEU A 272 3.47 6.05 17.53
N LEU A 273 4.64 5.88 18.14
CA LEU A 273 4.89 4.81 19.10
C LEU A 273 3.97 4.91 20.34
N HIS A 274 3.76 6.13 20.84
CA HIS A 274 2.82 6.36 21.93
C HIS A 274 1.38 6.01 21.54
N LEU A 275 0.95 6.38 20.32
CA LEU A 275 -0.36 5.98 19.78
C LEU A 275 -0.45 4.46 19.65
N ALA A 276 0.58 3.81 19.10
CA ALA A 276 0.65 2.35 18.94
C ALA A 276 0.52 1.64 20.30
N ALA A 277 1.18 2.13 21.34
CA ALA A 277 1.08 1.59 22.70
C ALA A 277 -0.36 1.65 23.26
N LYS A 278 -1.09 2.73 22.99
CA LYS A 278 -2.51 2.86 23.38
C LYS A 278 -3.42 1.89 22.59
N LEU A 279 -3.04 1.51 21.39
CA LEU A 279 -3.78 0.61 20.51
C LEU A 279 -3.47 -0.87 20.74
N GLY A 280 -2.61 -1.19 21.68
CA GLY A 280 -2.27 -2.57 22.02
C GLY A 280 -0.98 -3.07 21.36
N TRP A 281 -0.06 -2.17 21.03
CA TRP A 281 1.26 -2.57 20.56
C TRP A 281 1.90 -3.59 21.52
N ARG A 282 2.36 -4.70 20.95
CA ARG A 282 3.15 -5.72 21.65
C ARG A 282 4.37 -6.02 20.81
N SER A 283 5.55 -6.00 21.41
CA SER A 283 6.76 -6.44 20.74
C SER A 283 6.67 -7.93 20.42
N PRO A 284 6.98 -8.34 19.18
CA PRO A 284 7.04 -9.76 18.82
C PRO A 284 8.38 -10.42 19.17
N TRP A 285 9.37 -9.64 19.66
CA TRP A 285 10.70 -10.08 20.08
C TRP A 285 10.96 -9.86 21.57
#